data_84d717733d8be8e518042d83fd8b4417
#
_entry.id   84d717733d8be8e518042d83fd8b4417
#
_cell.length_a   1.000
_cell.length_b   1.000
_cell.length_c   1.000
_cell.angle_alpha   90.00
_cell.angle_beta   90.00
_cell.angle_gamma   90.00
#
_symmetry.space_group_name_H-M   'P 1'
#
loop_
_entity.id
_entity.type
_entity.pdbx_description
1 polymer ?
#
loop_
_entity_poly.entity_id
_entity_poly.type
_entity_poly.pdbx_seq_one_letter_code
_entity_poly.pdbx_strand_id
1 'polypeptide(L)'
;MTTAQTPPPQKQTQQPGTERDMHPKPRDEAADYVGSGKLAGKVALVTGGDSGIGRAVAVGFAKEGADVAIVYLKESDDAAHTKQLIEQAGRRCEAIACDVGDRRQARDAVARTVERLGRLDVLVNNAGEQHPQSGIEDVSEEQLERTFRTNVYGMFFCTQAALPHLKEGGRIVNTA
;
A
#
# COMPACT_ATOMS: atom_id res chain seq x y z
N MET A 1 -32.07 15.12 2.30
CA MET A 1 -30.61 15.28 2.41
C MET A 1 -30.15 14.39 3.54
N THR A 2 -29.55 13.25 3.23
CA THR A 2 -28.99 12.35 4.25
C THR A 2 -27.70 13.00 4.77
N THR A 3 -27.69 13.45 6.00
CA THR A 3 -26.47 13.91 6.66
C THR A 3 -25.48 12.75 6.68
N ALA A 4 -24.37 12.92 5.95
CA ALA A 4 -23.28 11.95 6.00
C ALA A 4 -22.80 11.85 7.46
N GLN A 5 -23.11 10.73 8.09
CA GLN A 5 -22.72 10.49 9.46
C GLN A 5 -21.21 10.29 9.48
N THR A 6 -20.49 11.20 10.13
CA THR A 6 -19.03 11.05 10.31
C THR A 6 -18.77 9.74 11.06
N PRO A 7 -17.87 8.88 10.57
CA PRO A 7 -17.51 7.66 11.27
C PRO A 7 -17.07 7.99 12.72
N PRO A 8 -17.43 7.14 13.69
CA PRO A 8 -17.01 7.37 15.07
C PRO A 8 -15.49 7.31 15.19
N PRO A 9 -14.87 8.08 16.10
CA PRO A 9 -13.44 8.00 16.34
C PRO A 9 -13.09 6.60 16.85
N GLN A 10 -12.06 6.00 16.27
CA GLN A 10 -11.56 4.67 16.63
C GLN A 10 -10.08 4.77 16.96
N LYS A 11 -9.65 4.05 17.99
CA LYS A 11 -8.25 3.99 18.41
C LYS A 11 -7.86 2.53 18.62
N GLN A 12 -6.78 2.10 18.00
CA GLN A 12 -6.16 0.79 18.22
C GLN A 12 -4.88 0.95 19.04
N THR A 13 -4.55 -0.05 19.83
CA THR A 13 -3.41 0.00 20.77
C THR A 13 -2.08 -0.41 20.13
N GLN A 14 -2.12 -0.92 18.90
CA GLN A 14 -0.94 -1.36 18.15
C GLN A 14 -0.88 -0.74 16.76
N GLN A 15 0.33 -0.66 16.21
CA GLN A 15 0.61 -0.25 14.84
C GLN A 15 1.36 -1.37 14.10
N PRO A 16 1.05 -1.64 12.83
CA PRO A 16 -0.14 -1.15 12.12
C PRO A 16 -1.44 -1.66 12.76
N GLY A 17 -2.53 -0.91 12.60
CA GLY A 17 -3.86 -1.36 13.02
C GLY A 17 -4.42 -2.42 12.08
N THR A 18 -5.42 -3.19 12.54
CA THR A 18 -6.11 -4.20 11.74
C THR A 18 -7.51 -3.73 11.36
N GLU A 19 -7.92 -3.99 10.12
CA GLU A 19 -9.29 -3.65 9.67
C GLU A 19 -10.36 -4.52 10.33
N ARG A 20 -9.97 -5.72 10.78
CA ARG A 20 -10.85 -6.62 11.50
C ARG A 20 -11.53 -5.96 12.68
N ASP A 21 -10.83 -5.09 13.40
CA ASP A 21 -11.30 -4.44 14.62
C ASP A 21 -11.97 -3.08 14.36
N MET A 22 -12.11 -2.66 13.10
CA MET A 22 -12.76 -1.39 12.74
C MET A 22 -14.28 -1.55 12.59
N HIS A 23 -15.03 -0.58 13.14
CA HIS A 23 -16.51 -0.51 13.02
C HIS A 23 -16.97 0.94 12.82
N PRO A 24 -17.61 1.29 11.68
CA PRO A 24 -17.84 0.45 10.50
C PRO A 24 -16.51 0.11 9.79
N LYS A 25 -16.53 -0.96 9.02
CA LYS A 25 -15.38 -1.31 8.18
C LYS A 25 -15.14 -0.23 7.10
N PRO A 26 -13.90 -0.02 6.68
CA PRO A 26 -13.59 0.90 5.59
C PRO A 26 -14.25 0.47 4.27
N ARG A 27 -14.50 1.44 3.38
CA ARG A 27 -15.00 1.20 2.01
C ARG A 27 -13.82 1.30 1.05
N ASP A 28 -12.95 0.33 1.06
CA ASP A 28 -11.68 0.32 0.34
C ASP A 28 -11.58 -0.75 -0.76
N GLU A 29 -12.65 -1.51 -0.98
CA GLU A 29 -12.68 -2.58 -1.99
C GLU A 29 -13.07 -2.09 -3.40
N ALA A 30 -13.32 -0.79 -3.58
CA ALA A 30 -13.76 -0.19 -4.84
C ALA A 30 -14.93 -0.96 -5.49
N ALA A 31 -15.91 -1.43 -4.69
CA ALA A 31 -16.96 -2.37 -5.11
C ALA A 31 -17.73 -1.90 -6.35
N ASP A 32 -18.13 -0.62 -6.36
CA ASP A 32 -18.92 -0.02 -7.43
C ASP A 32 -18.08 0.53 -8.60
N TYR A 33 -16.74 0.43 -8.51
CA TYR A 33 -15.85 0.94 -9.55
C TYR A 33 -15.77 -0.03 -10.73
N VAL A 34 -16.06 0.48 -11.92
CA VAL A 34 -15.91 -0.24 -13.19
C VAL A 34 -14.71 0.32 -13.94
N GLY A 35 -13.68 -0.51 -14.14
CA GLY A 35 -12.48 -0.12 -14.86
C GLY A 35 -12.74 0.10 -16.35
N SER A 36 -11.91 0.93 -16.96
CA SER A 36 -11.94 1.26 -18.39
C SER A 36 -10.70 0.77 -19.16
N GLY A 37 -9.82 0.00 -18.48
CA GLY A 37 -8.62 -0.59 -19.09
C GLY A 37 -7.42 0.35 -19.20
N LYS A 38 -7.38 1.45 -18.45
CA LYS A 38 -6.28 2.44 -18.50
C LYS A 38 -4.92 1.88 -18.16
N LEU A 39 -4.88 0.80 -17.39
CA LEU A 39 -3.65 0.13 -16.97
C LEU A 39 -3.48 -1.27 -17.57
N ALA A 40 -4.19 -1.56 -18.67
CA ALA A 40 -4.08 -2.86 -19.35
C ALA A 40 -2.63 -3.20 -19.70
N GLY A 41 -2.15 -4.38 -19.23
CA GLY A 41 -0.78 -4.87 -19.46
C GLY A 41 0.31 -4.15 -18.67
N LYS A 42 -0.04 -3.30 -17.71
CA LYS A 42 0.86 -2.64 -16.76
C LYS A 42 1.06 -3.47 -15.52
N VAL A 43 2.13 -3.19 -14.78
CA VAL A 43 2.40 -3.75 -13.46
C VAL A 43 2.61 -2.61 -12.48
N ALA A 44 1.91 -2.68 -11.37
CA ALA A 44 2.04 -1.73 -10.26
C ALA A 44 2.60 -2.41 -9.01
N LEU A 45 3.40 -1.67 -8.25
CA LEU A 45 3.79 -2.01 -6.89
C LEU A 45 3.19 -0.98 -5.94
N VAL A 46 2.42 -1.44 -4.95
CA VAL A 46 1.76 -0.58 -3.94
C VAL A 46 2.27 -0.96 -2.56
N THR A 47 2.96 -0.04 -1.89
CA THR A 47 3.40 -0.24 -0.51
C THR A 47 2.27 0.09 0.46
N GLY A 48 2.11 -0.73 1.54
CA GLY A 48 0.93 -0.65 2.40
C GLY A 48 -0.35 -0.98 1.63
N GLY A 49 -0.28 -1.96 0.70
CA GLY A 49 -1.37 -2.34 -0.18
C GLY A 49 -2.36 -3.34 0.42
N ASP A 50 -2.16 -3.72 1.67
CA ASP A 50 -2.95 -4.70 2.40
C ASP A 50 -4.28 -4.14 2.91
N SER A 51 -4.38 -2.84 3.16
CA SER A 51 -5.54 -2.23 3.81
C SER A 51 -5.77 -0.77 3.38
N GLY A 52 -6.93 -0.21 3.71
CA GLY A 52 -7.27 1.19 3.59
C GLY A 52 -7.03 1.77 2.19
N ILE A 53 -6.33 2.92 2.13
CA ILE A 53 -6.04 3.63 0.87
C ILE A 53 -5.22 2.74 -0.08
N GLY A 54 -4.22 2.01 0.44
CA GLY A 54 -3.38 1.13 -0.35
C GLY A 54 -4.16 0.00 -1.02
N ARG A 55 -5.08 -0.64 -0.29
CA ARG A 55 -6.00 -1.64 -0.86
C ARG A 55 -6.88 -1.05 -1.94
N ALA A 56 -7.51 0.11 -1.67
CA ALA A 56 -8.38 0.78 -2.65
C ALA A 56 -7.63 1.08 -3.96
N VAL A 57 -6.38 1.55 -3.87
CA VAL A 57 -5.52 1.79 -5.03
C VAL A 57 -5.18 0.48 -5.74
N ALA A 58 -4.76 -0.56 -5.01
CA ALA A 58 -4.37 -1.85 -5.58
C ALA A 58 -5.53 -2.52 -6.33
N VAL A 59 -6.71 -2.56 -5.72
CA VAL A 59 -7.94 -3.11 -6.33
C VAL A 59 -8.39 -2.25 -7.51
N GLY A 60 -8.35 -0.92 -7.39
CA GLY A 60 -8.68 -0.01 -8.48
C GLY A 60 -7.75 -0.22 -9.69
N PHE A 61 -6.45 -0.39 -9.47
CA PHE A 61 -5.48 -0.67 -10.53
C PHE A 61 -5.72 -2.04 -11.19
N ALA A 62 -6.07 -3.05 -10.40
CA ALA A 62 -6.44 -4.35 -10.94
C ALA A 62 -7.68 -4.26 -11.83
N LYS A 63 -8.70 -3.54 -11.41
CA LYS A 63 -9.91 -3.28 -12.22
C LYS A 63 -9.60 -2.50 -13.51
N GLU A 64 -8.58 -1.64 -13.49
CA GLU A 64 -8.06 -0.97 -14.70
C GLU A 64 -7.15 -1.85 -15.57
N GLY A 65 -6.94 -3.10 -15.19
CA GLY A 65 -6.22 -4.10 -16.00
C GLY A 65 -4.75 -4.29 -15.67
N ALA A 66 -4.24 -3.72 -14.57
CA ALA A 66 -2.87 -3.94 -14.12
C ALA A 66 -2.73 -5.25 -13.34
N ASP A 67 -1.59 -5.91 -13.44
CA ASP A 67 -1.12 -6.86 -12.45
C ASP A 67 -0.51 -6.07 -11.28
N VAL A 68 -0.70 -6.52 -10.05
CA VAL A 68 -0.34 -5.73 -8.88
C VAL A 68 0.50 -6.52 -7.89
N ALA A 69 1.63 -5.96 -7.47
CA ALA A 69 2.31 -6.38 -6.26
C ALA A 69 1.88 -5.48 -5.10
N ILE A 70 1.60 -6.07 -3.95
CA ILE A 70 1.33 -5.35 -2.71
C ILE A 70 2.42 -5.66 -1.69
N VAL A 71 2.87 -4.63 -0.98
CA VAL A 71 3.79 -4.77 0.15
C VAL A 71 3.03 -4.47 1.44
N TYR A 72 3.23 -5.32 2.44
CA TYR A 72 2.64 -5.20 3.76
C TYR A 72 3.69 -5.51 4.84
N LEU A 73 3.48 -5.07 6.08
CA LEU A 73 4.46 -5.28 7.15
C LEU A 73 4.23 -6.64 7.85
N LYS A 74 3.06 -6.86 8.45
CA LYS A 74 2.76 -8.05 9.28
C LYS A 74 1.36 -8.60 9.06
N GLU A 75 0.42 -7.82 8.54
CA GLU A 75 -1.00 -8.12 8.46
C GLU A 75 -1.29 -9.06 7.28
N SER A 76 -0.88 -10.34 7.44
CA SER A 76 -1.00 -11.36 6.39
C SER A 76 -2.44 -11.64 5.95
N ASP A 77 -3.40 -11.55 6.88
CA ASP A 77 -4.82 -11.81 6.59
C ASP A 77 -5.40 -10.69 5.71
N ASP A 78 -5.09 -9.43 6.02
CA ASP A 78 -5.50 -8.27 5.24
C ASP A 78 -4.85 -8.30 3.84
N ALA A 79 -3.57 -8.68 3.77
CA ALA A 79 -2.87 -8.86 2.50
C ALA A 79 -3.45 -10.01 1.66
N ALA A 80 -3.82 -11.13 2.28
CA ALA A 80 -4.48 -12.24 1.61
C ALA A 80 -5.86 -11.83 1.06
N HIS A 81 -6.61 -11.05 1.81
CA HIS A 81 -7.89 -10.50 1.36
C HIS A 81 -7.72 -9.58 0.15
N THR A 82 -6.78 -8.63 0.20
CA THR A 82 -6.47 -7.74 -0.94
C THR A 82 -6.04 -8.55 -2.16
N LYS A 83 -5.20 -9.55 -1.99
CA LYS A 83 -4.80 -10.46 -3.07
C LYS A 83 -6.01 -11.13 -3.71
N GLN A 84 -6.93 -11.65 -2.91
CA GLN A 84 -8.15 -12.27 -3.41
C GLN A 84 -9.01 -11.31 -4.25
N LEU A 85 -9.17 -10.06 -3.81
CA LEU A 85 -9.90 -9.02 -4.56
C LEU A 85 -9.26 -8.72 -5.92
N ILE A 86 -7.92 -8.64 -5.99
CA ILE A 86 -7.17 -8.44 -7.23
C ILE A 86 -7.34 -9.63 -8.18
N GLU A 87 -7.27 -10.87 -7.65
CA GLU A 87 -7.45 -12.10 -8.43
C GLU A 87 -8.90 -12.24 -8.94
N GLN A 88 -9.90 -11.83 -8.17
CA GLN A 88 -11.30 -11.75 -8.60
C GLN A 88 -11.51 -10.74 -9.73
N ALA A 89 -10.70 -9.68 -9.80
CA ALA A 89 -10.67 -8.76 -10.95
C ALA A 89 -9.95 -9.36 -12.19
N GLY A 90 -9.55 -10.63 -12.14
CA GLY A 90 -8.87 -11.34 -13.24
C GLY A 90 -7.41 -10.95 -13.43
N ARG A 91 -6.76 -10.41 -12.38
CA ARG A 91 -5.36 -9.96 -12.47
C ARG A 91 -4.46 -10.77 -11.54
N ARG A 92 -3.15 -10.81 -11.87
CA ARG A 92 -2.16 -11.47 -11.02
C ARG A 92 -1.84 -10.58 -9.82
N CYS A 93 -1.67 -11.19 -8.64
CA CYS A 93 -1.23 -10.49 -7.46
C CYS A 93 -0.04 -11.17 -6.79
N GLU A 94 0.99 -10.40 -6.46
CA GLU A 94 2.09 -10.82 -5.60
C GLU A 94 2.02 -10.07 -4.27
N ALA A 95 1.84 -10.80 -3.17
CA ALA A 95 1.83 -10.23 -1.82
C ALA A 95 3.20 -10.45 -1.16
N ILE A 96 3.83 -9.38 -0.69
CA ILE A 96 5.21 -9.38 -0.22
C ILE A 96 5.29 -8.80 1.19
N ALA A 97 5.65 -9.62 2.18
CA ALA A 97 5.95 -9.14 3.52
C ALA A 97 7.30 -8.41 3.51
N CYS A 98 7.32 -7.13 3.90
CA CYS A 98 8.51 -6.28 3.83
C CYS A 98 8.36 -5.05 4.72
N ASP A 99 9.37 -4.77 5.54
CA ASP A 99 9.55 -3.46 6.15
C ASP A 99 10.20 -2.51 5.12
N VAL A 100 9.43 -1.57 4.58
CA VAL A 100 9.93 -0.59 3.61
C VAL A 100 11.02 0.32 4.20
N GLY A 101 11.04 0.49 5.53
CA GLY A 101 12.09 1.21 6.24
C GLY A 101 13.44 0.48 6.24
N ASP A 102 13.48 -0.80 5.86
CA ASP A 102 14.72 -1.55 5.63
C ASP A 102 15.09 -1.51 4.14
N ARG A 103 16.23 -0.87 3.84
CA ARG A 103 16.70 -0.67 2.46
C ARG A 103 16.85 -1.97 1.67
N ARG A 104 17.30 -3.04 2.33
CA ARG A 104 17.50 -4.35 1.66
C ARG A 104 16.16 -4.97 1.33
N GLN A 105 15.22 -4.98 2.29
CA GLN A 105 13.89 -5.54 2.07
C GLN A 105 13.13 -4.76 0.99
N ALA A 106 13.19 -3.42 1.00
CA ALA A 106 12.57 -2.58 -0.02
C ALA A 106 13.11 -2.91 -1.43
N ARG A 107 14.43 -3.06 -1.58
CA ARG A 107 15.06 -3.47 -2.83
C ARG A 107 14.60 -4.86 -3.27
N ASP A 108 14.59 -5.81 -2.34
CA ASP A 108 14.22 -7.20 -2.62
C ASP A 108 12.71 -7.31 -3.00
N ALA A 109 11.84 -6.47 -2.42
CA ALA A 109 10.44 -6.39 -2.78
C ALA A 109 10.23 -5.89 -4.23
N VAL A 110 10.97 -4.85 -4.64
CA VAL A 110 10.94 -4.38 -6.04
C VAL A 110 11.47 -5.45 -6.99
N ALA A 111 12.60 -6.09 -6.67
CA ALA A 111 13.17 -7.15 -7.49
C ALA A 111 12.19 -8.33 -7.65
N ARG A 112 11.56 -8.76 -6.56
CA ARG A 112 10.56 -9.82 -6.56
C ARG A 112 9.33 -9.44 -7.41
N THR A 113 8.90 -8.19 -7.36
CA THR A 113 7.81 -7.71 -8.22
C THR A 113 8.15 -7.91 -9.70
N VAL A 114 9.34 -7.47 -10.11
CA VAL A 114 9.79 -7.60 -11.50
C VAL A 114 9.97 -9.07 -11.90
N GLU A 115 10.54 -9.89 -11.02
CA GLU A 115 10.71 -11.34 -11.25
C GLU A 115 9.36 -12.04 -11.46
N ARG A 116 8.37 -11.78 -10.59
CA ARG A 116 7.09 -12.48 -10.59
C ARG A 116 6.09 -11.96 -11.62
N LEU A 117 6.09 -10.66 -11.86
CA LEU A 117 5.12 -10.03 -12.75
C LEU A 117 5.71 -9.58 -14.09
N GLY A 118 7.05 -9.64 -14.24
CA GLY A 118 7.76 -9.46 -15.51
C GLY A 118 8.18 -8.03 -15.82
N ARG A 119 7.68 -7.02 -15.13
CA ARG A 119 7.98 -5.58 -15.32
C ARG A 119 7.56 -4.75 -14.12
N LEU A 120 7.88 -3.47 -14.14
CA LEU A 120 7.33 -2.46 -13.23
C LEU A 120 7.03 -1.18 -14.02
N ASP A 121 5.79 -0.70 -13.97
CA ASP A 121 5.35 0.54 -14.62
C ASP A 121 4.94 1.63 -13.64
N VAL A 122 4.38 1.24 -12.49
CA VAL A 122 3.89 2.18 -11.48
C VAL A 122 4.39 1.77 -10.11
N LEU A 123 4.99 2.71 -9.39
CA LEU A 123 5.28 2.59 -7.97
C LEU A 123 4.34 3.52 -7.20
N VAL A 124 3.63 2.98 -6.21
CA VAL A 124 2.85 3.76 -5.26
C VAL A 124 3.47 3.60 -3.88
N ASN A 125 4.13 4.65 -3.41
CA ASN A 125 4.63 4.76 -2.05
C ASN A 125 3.49 5.23 -1.15
N ASN A 126 2.82 4.28 -0.51
CA ASN A 126 1.66 4.54 0.35
C ASN A 126 1.86 4.04 1.78
N ALA A 127 2.78 3.11 2.02
CA ALA A 127 3.07 2.66 3.37
C ALA A 127 3.38 3.84 4.30
N GLY A 128 2.71 3.88 5.44
CA GLY A 128 2.89 4.93 6.43
C GLY A 128 2.64 4.42 7.84
N GLU A 129 3.28 5.05 8.80
CA GLU A 129 3.18 4.73 10.22
C GLU A 129 2.99 6.04 11.01
N GLN A 130 2.13 6.01 12.01
CA GLN A 130 1.86 7.16 12.86
C GLN A 130 1.92 6.75 14.33
N HIS A 131 2.46 7.63 15.16
CA HIS A 131 2.51 7.50 16.62
C HIS A 131 1.85 8.73 17.24
N PRO A 132 0.48 8.83 17.22
CA PRO A 132 -0.21 10.00 17.73
C PRO A 132 0.02 10.16 19.24
N GLN A 133 0.45 11.37 19.65
CA GLN A 133 0.65 11.78 21.02
C GLN A 133 -0.18 13.01 21.35
N SER A 134 -0.36 13.32 22.64
CA SER A 134 -1.14 14.48 23.08
C SER A 134 -0.40 15.80 22.88
N GLY A 135 0.93 15.78 23.02
CA GLY A 135 1.81 16.92 22.83
C GLY A 135 3.11 16.50 22.14
N ILE A 136 3.82 17.46 21.60
CA ILE A 136 5.12 17.22 20.95
C ILE A 136 6.17 16.72 21.95
N GLU A 137 6.04 17.13 23.20
CA GLU A 137 6.90 16.71 24.32
C GLU A 137 6.78 15.22 24.65
N ASP A 138 5.68 14.58 24.26
CA ASP A 138 5.42 13.15 24.48
C ASP A 138 5.98 12.26 23.34
N VAL A 139 6.45 12.86 22.25
CA VAL A 139 7.02 12.11 21.13
C VAL A 139 8.45 11.67 21.45
N SER A 140 8.66 10.36 21.59
CA SER A 140 10.00 9.83 21.82
C SER A 140 10.87 9.87 20.57
N GLU A 141 12.19 9.90 20.76
CA GLU A 141 13.17 9.82 19.67
C GLU A 141 12.93 8.56 18.80
N GLU A 142 12.66 7.42 19.43
CA GLU A 142 12.38 6.16 18.75
C GLU A 142 11.12 6.25 17.87
N GLN A 143 10.05 6.87 18.36
CA GLN A 143 8.83 7.09 17.58
C GLN A 143 9.08 8.01 16.39
N LEU A 144 9.85 9.08 16.58
CA LEU A 144 10.24 10.00 15.52
C LEU A 144 11.08 9.28 14.45
N GLU A 145 12.13 8.57 14.85
CA GLU A 145 12.98 7.81 13.95
C GLU A 145 12.19 6.76 13.17
N ARG A 146 11.30 6.03 13.84
CA ARG A 146 10.47 5.01 13.20
C ARG A 146 9.52 5.62 12.18
N THR A 147 8.90 6.76 12.51
CA THR A 147 8.04 7.51 11.58
C THR A 147 8.80 7.93 10.32
N PHE A 148 9.97 8.54 10.47
CA PHE A 148 10.81 8.93 9.33
C PHE A 148 11.32 7.72 8.55
N ARG A 149 11.66 6.65 9.24
CA ARG A 149 12.15 5.42 8.62
C ARG A 149 11.12 4.83 7.65
N THR A 150 9.87 4.72 8.06
CA THR A 150 8.79 4.21 7.22
C THR A 150 8.34 5.24 6.19
N ASN A 151 7.98 6.46 6.63
CA ASN A 151 7.25 7.42 5.79
C ASN A 151 8.15 8.20 4.83
N VAL A 152 9.45 8.32 5.12
CA VAL A 152 10.40 9.08 4.29
C VAL A 152 11.42 8.15 3.65
N TYR A 153 12.18 7.41 4.47
CA TYR A 153 13.25 6.56 3.95
C TYR A 153 12.68 5.39 3.13
N GLY A 154 11.52 4.83 3.55
CA GLY A 154 10.83 3.79 2.79
C GLY A 154 10.49 4.22 1.38
N MET A 155 9.90 5.42 1.21
CA MET A 155 9.63 5.98 -0.11
C MET A 155 10.91 6.15 -0.93
N PHE A 156 11.99 6.64 -0.30
CA PHE A 156 13.27 6.82 -0.97
C PHE A 156 13.88 5.49 -1.41
N PHE A 157 13.88 4.47 -0.54
CA PHE A 157 14.44 3.16 -0.85
C PHE A 157 13.67 2.43 -1.94
N CYS A 158 12.34 2.43 -1.88
CA CYS A 158 11.49 1.85 -2.93
C CYS A 158 11.69 2.58 -4.26
N THR A 159 11.73 3.91 -4.25
CA THR A 159 11.99 4.72 -5.45
C THR A 159 13.35 4.42 -6.05
N GLN A 160 14.41 4.41 -5.22
CA GLN A 160 15.77 4.11 -5.70
C GLN A 160 15.84 2.71 -6.33
N ALA A 161 15.17 1.73 -5.74
CA ALA A 161 15.12 0.37 -6.28
C ALA A 161 14.29 0.28 -7.56
N ALA A 162 13.19 1.03 -7.67
CA ALA A 162 12.26 0.98 -8.80
C ALA A 162 12.81 1.66 -10.06
N LEU A 163 13.55 2.77 -9.92
CA LEU A 163 14.02 3.59 -11.05
C LEU A 163 14.69 2.81 -12.18
N PRO A 164 15.58 1.79 -11.95
CA PRO A 164 16.19 1.02 -13.03
C PRO A 164 15.20 0.16 -13.82
N HIS A 165 14.01 -0.10 -13.28
CA HIS A 165 12.98 -0.95 -13.89
C HIS A 165 11.87 -0.13 -14.56
N LEU A 166 11.69 1.13 -14.16
CA LEU A 166 10.72 2.04 -14.75
C LEU A 166 11.22 2.52 -16.11
N LYS A 167 10.49 2.14 -17.17
CA LYS A 167 10.77 2.58 -18.53
C LYS A 167 10.07 3.92 -18.82
N GLU A 168 10.23 4.41 -20.04
CA GLU A 168 9.50 5.58 -20.53
C GLU A 168 7.98 5.39 -20.29
N GLY A 169 7.36 6.42 -19.73
CA GLY A 169 5.96 6.36 -19.28
C GLY A 169 5.74 5.76 -17.90
N GLY A 170 6.79 5.32 -17.20
CA GLY A 170 6.71 4.90 -15.80
C GLY A 170 6.24 6.04 -14.88
N ARG A 171 5.57 5.70 -13.77
CA ARG A 171 5.02 6.66 -12.81
C ARG A 171 5.38 6.29 -11.38
N ILE A 172 5.65 7.32 -10.58
CA ILE A 172 5.80 7.19 -9.13
C ILE A 172 4.75 8.10 -8.49
N VAL A 173 3.97 7.56 -7.57
CA VAL A 173 2.97 8.27 -6.79
C VAL A 173 3.35 8.16 -5.32
N ASN A 174 3.37 9.27 -4.61
CA ASN A 174 3.59 9.31 -3.17
C ASN A 174 2.30 9.79 -2.50
N THR A 175 1.83 9.07 -1.49
CA THR A 175 0.78 9.52 -0.57
C THR A 175 1.46 10.01 0.71
N ALA A 176 1.10 11.22 1.18
CA ALA A 176 1.65 11.83 2.37
C ALA A 176 0.55 12.48 3.21
#